data_efb08581d5e783eff652ee1bce983f2b
#
_entry.id   efb08581d5e783eff652ee1bce983f2b
#
_cell.length_a   1.000
_cell.length_b   1.000
_cell.length_c   1.000
_cell.angle_alpha   90.00
_cell.angle_beta   90.00
_cell.angle_gamma   90.00
#
_symmetry.space_group_name_H-M   'P 1'
#
loop_
_entity.id
_entity.type
_entity.pdbx_description
1 polymer ?
#
loop_
_entity_poly.entity_id
_entity_poly.type
_entity_poly.pdbx_seq_one_letter_code
_entity_poly.pdbx_strand_id
1 'polypeptide(L)'
;MAESLSELPDRNLALELVRTTEAAALAAARWMGRGDKEGADGAAVDAMRIILGSVPMDGFVVIGEGEKDEAPMLYNGEAIGDGTGAKTDIAVDPIDGTTLTSLGRGNAISVIAVAPRGTMFDPGPCVYMEKIAVGPQSKGLISIDKSPTENLDAIAKATGRGVRDLTAVILDRDRHAELINEVRESGARIRLIPDGDVAGAIATATSDGADVLFGIGGTPEGVISAAALKCLGGEMQGKLWPRNGSERQAAIDAGYDLNRVLHTDDLVRSDDVFFAATGITDGELLTGIRFTAEGAISDSLVMRSKSGTVRRIEATHNIDKLSEFSSVDFT
;
A
#
# COMPACT_ATOMS: atom_id res chain seq x y z
N MET A 1 -31.22 35.55 2.88
CA MET A 1 -30.08 34.74 2.46
C MET A 1 -29.87 33.68 3.55
N ALA A 2 -30.28 32.45 3.30
CA ALA A 2 -29.98 31.37 4.22
C ALA A 2 -28.51 31.01 4.02
N GLU A 3 -27.65 31.27 5.01
CA GLU A 3 -26.32 30.72 5.06
C GLU A 3 -26.50 29.20 4.97
N SER A 4 -25.86 28.58 3.96
CA SER A 4 -25.75 27.15 3.88
C SER A 4 -25.12 26.68 5.19
N LEU A 5 -25.87 25.93 5.97
CA LEU A 5 -25.29 25.15 7.06
C LEU A 5 -24.12 24.36 6.42
N SER A 6 -22.90 24.66 6.82
CA SER A 6 -21.75 23.86 6.42
C SER A 6 -22.11 22.38 6.71
N GLU A 7 -22.02 21.53 5.71
CA GLU A 7 -22.23 20.10 5.91
C GLU A 7 -21.45 19.66 7.14
N LEU A 8 -22.10 18.92 8.02
CA LEU A 8 -21.42 18.35 9.18
C LEU A 8 -20.26 17.47 8.68
N PRO A 9 -19.13 17.45 9.39
CA PRO A 9 -18.02 16.58 9.01
C PRO A 9 -18.49 15.14 8.88
N ASP A 10 -18.09 14.50 7.79
CA ASP A 10 -18.39 13.09 7.53
C ASP A 10 -17.80 12.22 8.65
N ARG A 11 -18.34 11.02 8.77
CA ARG A 11 -17.78 10.00 9.65
C ARG A 11 -16.33 9.69 9.25
N ASN A 12 -15.45 9.62 10.23
CA ASN A 12 -14.05 9.30 10.04
C ASN A 12 -13.81 7.82 10.36
N LEU A 13 -13.53 7.01 9.34
CA LEU A 13 -13.26 5.57 9.47
C LEU A 13 -11.83 5.24 9.93
N ALA A 14 -10.97 6.24 10.14
CA ALA A 14 -9.54 6.05 10.34
C ALA A 14 -9.20 5.01 11.44
N LEU A 15 -9.84 5.09 12.60
CA LEU A 15 -9.58 4.14 13.70
C LEU A 15 -10.11 2.74 13.42
N GLU A 16 -11.21 2.60 12.69
CA GLU A 16 -11.72 1.29 12.28
C GLU A 16 -10.75 0.60 11.32
N LEU A 17 -10.16 1.37 10.39
CA LEU A 17 -9.16 0.86 9.45
C LEU A 17 -7.85 0.50 10.16
N VAL A 18 -7.42 1.29 11.15
CA VAL A 18 -6.25 0.95 11.98
C VAL A 18 -6.48 -0.36 12.72
N ARG A 19 -7.63 -0.56 13.37
CA ARG A 19 -7.97 -1.84 14.04
C ARG A 19 -7.89 -3.02 13.08
N THR A 20 -8.25 -2.80 11.81
CA THR A 20 -8.21 -3.82 10.77
C THR A 20 -6.76 -4.23 10.44
N THR A 21 -5.88 -3.25 10.23
CA THR A 21 -4.45 -3.51 9.95
C THR A 21 -3.69 -3.99 11.19
N GLU A 22 -4.06 -3.55 12.38
CA GLU A 22 -3.52 -4.06 13.66
C GLU A 22 -3.83 -5.55 13.86
N ALA A 23 -5.06 -5.97 13.58
CA ALA A 23 -5.45 -7.38 13.71
C ALA A 23 -4.65 -8.27 12.75
N ALA A 24 -4.52 -7.87 11.48
CA ALA A 24 -3.71 -8.58 10.51
C ALA A 24 -2.23 -8.63 10.93
N ALA A 25 -1.67 -7.49 11.35
CA ALA A 25 -0.27 -7.41 11.77
C ALA A 25 0.02 -8.26 13.02
N LEU A 26 -0.86 -8.26 14.01
CA LEU A 26 -0.75 -9.10 15.21
C LEU A 26 -0.75 -10.59 14.86
N ALA A 27 -1.67 -11.02 13.99
CA ALA A 27 -1.75 -12.41 13.54
C ALA A 27 -0.53 -12.80 12.70
N ALA A 28 -0.14 -11.98 11.72
CA ALA A 28 1.02 -12.22 10.87
C ALA A 28 2.33 -12.30 11.65
N ALA A 29 2.51 -11.44 12.66
CA ALA A 29 3.74 -11.40 13.46
C ALA A 29 4.01 -12.69 14.23
N ARG A 30 3.00 -13.51 14.51
CA ARG A 30 3.17 -14.85 15.10
C ARG A 30 3.93 -15.81 14.18
N TRP A 31 3.91 -15.53 12.88
CA TRP A 31 4.56 -16.33 11.84
C TRP A 31 5.94 -15.81 11.44
N MET A 32 6.37 -14.69 12.03
CA MET A 32 7.66 -14.08 11.72
C MET A 32 8.83 -15.06 11.92
N GLY A 33 9.63 -15.25 10.86
CA GLY A 33 10.82 -16.11 10.87
C GLY A 33 10.55 -17.62 10.89
N ARG A 34 9.31 -18.06 10.67
CA ARG A 34 8.94 -19.50 10.68
C ARG A 34 9.09 -20.17 9.32
N GLY A 35 9.37 -19.42 8.25
CA GLY A 35 9.56 -19.94 6.89
C GLY A 35 8.25 -20.34 6.18
N ASP A 36 7.10 -20.16 6.81
CA ASP A 36 5.78 -20.49 6.30
C ASP A 36 5.06 -19.22 5.83
N LYS A 37 5.03 -19.02 4.51
CA LYS A 37 4.37 -17.88 3.87
C LYS A 37 2.86 -18.01 3.88
N GLU A 38 2.37 -19.20 3.50
CA GLU A 38 0.94 -19.45 3.38
C GLU A 38 0.24 -19.37 4.74
N GLY A 39 0.87 -19.89 5.79
CA GLY A 39 0.37 -19.75 7.16
C GLY A 39 0.32 -18.30 7.62
N ALA A 40 1.33 -17.49 7.30
CA ALA A 40 1.36 -16.07 7.63
C ALA A 40 0.25 -15.29 6.90
N ASP A 41 0.12 -15.50 5.58
CA ASP A 41 -0.91 -14.84 4.76
C ASP A 41 -2.30 -15.24 5.22
N GLY A 42 -2.55 -16.54 5.43
CA GLY A 42 -3.84 -17.02 5.91
C GLY A 42 -4.25 -16.39 7.23
N ALA A 43 -3.34 -16.34 8.22
CA ALA A 43 -3.61 -15.74 9.51
C ALA A 43 -3.92 -14.22 9.41
N ALA A 44 -3.19 -13.51 8.57
CA ALA A 44 -3.40 -12.07 8.36
C ALA A 44 -4.73 -11.78 7.66
N VAL A 45 -5.06 -12.53 6.61
CA VAL A 45 -6.31 -12.41 5.85
C VAL A 45 -7.51 -12.67 6.75
N ASP A 46 -7.50 -13.76 7.50
CA ASP A 46 -8.59 -14.12 8.41
C ASP A 46 -8.82 -13.04 9.46
N ALA A 47 -7.74 -12.57 10.10
CA ALA A 47 -7.82 -11.51 11.10
C ALA A 47 -8.35 -10.20 10.52
N MET A 48 -7.82 -9.78 9.37
CA MET A 48 -8.26 -8.57 8.67
C MET A 48 -9.74 -8.64 8.30
N ARG A 49 -10.17 -9.76 7.72
CA ARG A 49 -11.53 -9.99 7.24
C ARG A 49 -12.55 -9.95 8.38
N ILE A 50 -12.24 -10.57 9.52
CA ILE A 50 -13.13 -10.59 10.68
C ILE A 50 -13.39 -9.15 11.17
N ILE A 51 -12.34 -8.36 11.37
CA ILE A 51 -12.48 -6.99 11.87
C ILE A 51 -13.15 -6.10 10.80
N LEU A 52 -12.73 -6.22 9.55
CA LEU A 52 -13.29 -5.42 8.45
C LEU A 52 -14.79 -5.68 8.27
N GLY A 53 -15.26 -6.92 8.49
CA GLY A 53 -16.68 -7.29 8.47
C GLY A 53 -17.55 -6.55 9.51
N SER A 54 -16.94 -5.99 10.56
CA SER A 54 -17.64 -5.20 11.59
C SER A 54 -17.65 -3.69 11.33
N VAL A 55 -16.92 -3.22 10.33
CA VAL A 55 -16.81 -1.80 10.01
C VAL A 55 -18.10 -1.29 9.35
N PRO A 56 -18.68 -0.16 9.83
CA PRO A 56 -19.91 0.37 9.24
C PRO A 56 -19.69 0.99 7.87
N MET A 57 -19.69 0.16 6.84
CA MET A 57 -19.58 0.51 5.42
C MET A 57 -20.23 -0.55 4.54
N ASP A 58 -20.69 -0.17 3.34
CA ASP A 58 -21.02 -1.05 2.22
C ASP A 58 -19.77 -1.14 1.34
N GLY A 59 -18.84 -2.02 1.73
CA GLY A 59 -17.53 -2.16 1.11
C GLY A 59 -17.52 -3.16 -0.04
N PHE A 60 -16.65 -2.91 -1.04
CA PHE A 60 -16.39 -3.78 -2.17
C PHE A 60 -14.88 -3.88 -2.38
N VAL A 61 -14.34 -5.08 -2.32
CA VAL A 61 -12.92 -5.33 -2.52
C VAL A 61 -12.59 -5.24 -4.01
N VAL A 62 -11.91 -4.16 -4.41
CA VAL A 62 -11.40 -3.99 -5.78
C VAL A 62 -10.05 -4.68 -5.91
N ILE A 63 -9.24 -4.58 -4.87
CA ILE A 63 -7.92 -5.20 -4.76
C ILE A 63 -7.87 -5.95 -3.44
N GLY A 64 -7.70 -7.25 -3.52
CA GLY A 64 -7.67 -8.16 -2.39
C GLY A 64 -6.63 -9.25 -2.54
N GLU A 65 -6.70 -10.22 -1.64
CA GLU A 65 -5.81 -11.37 -1.59
C GLU A 65 -6.56 -12.65 -1.97
N GLY A 66 -6.00 -13.42 -2.91
CA GLY A 66 -6.58 -14.67 -3.36
C GLY A 66 -7.65 -14.56 -4.45
N GLU A 67 -8.04 -15.72 -4.98
CA GLU A 67 -9.09 -15.87 -5.97
C GLU A 67 -10.39 -16.34 -5.31
N LYS A 68 -11.52 -16.01 -5.96
CA LYS A 68 -12.83 -16.49 -5.53
C LYS A 68 -12.83 -18.02 -5.49
N ASP A 69 -13.38 -18.58 -4.41
CA ASP A 69 -13.48 -20.02 -4.14
C ASP A 69 -12.16 -20.69 -3.65
N GLU A 70 -11.07 -19.92 -3.48
CA GLU A 70 -9.89 -20.35 -2.74
C GLU A 70 -9.91 -19.70 -1.34
N ALA A 71 -9.76 -20.48 -0.29
CA ALA A 71 -9.60 -19.94 1.07
C ALA A 71 -8.11 -19.68 1.34
N PRO A 72 -7.78 -18.60 2.06
CA PRO A 72 -8.61 -17.61 2.75
C PRO A 72 -9.15 -16.50 1.84
N MET A 73 -10.18 -15.78 2.27
CA MET A 73 -10.95 -14.78 1.52
C MET A 73 -10.35 -13.35 1.63
N LEU A 74 -10.98 -12.38 1.13
CA LEU A 74 -10.71 -11.00 0.72
C LEU A 74 -10.40 -10.95 -0.78
N TYR A 75 -11.12 -11.76 -1.55
CA TYR A 75 -10.94 -11.83 -3.00
C TYR A 75 -11.49 -10.58 -3.71
N ASN A 76 -10.97 -10.30 -4.89
CA ASN A 76 -11.50 -9.23 -5.75
C ASN A 76 -12.98 -9.47 -6.08
N GLY A 77 -13.85 -8.50 -5.73
CA GLY A 77 -15.29 -8.59 -5.87
C GLY A 77 -16.04 -8.98 -4.59
N GLU A 78 -15.36 -9.27 -3.49
CA GLU A 78 -16.02 -9.58 -2.21
C GLU A 78 -16.73 -8.34 -1.66
N ALA A 79 -17.96 -8.52 -1.16
CA ALA A 79 -18.66 -7.52 -0.39
C ALA A 79 -18.25 -7.66 1.08
N ILE A 80 -17.85 -6.57 1.73
CA ILE A 80 -17.32 -6.56 3.09
C ILE A 80 -17.78 -5.32 3.86
N GLY A 81 -17.71 -5.36 5.20
CA GLY A 81 -18.31 -4.39 6.08
C GLY A 81 -19.64 -4.88 6.63
N ASP A 82 -20.30 -4.10 7.48
CA ASP A 82 -21.61 -4.45 8.04
C ASP A 82 -22.79 -4.19 7.09
N GLY A 83 -22.52 -3.73 5.88
CA GLY A 83 -23.51 -3.38 4.86
C GLY A 83 -24.20 -2.04 5.10
N THR A 84 -23.80 -1.27 6.10
CA THR A 84 -24.35 0.05 6.41
C THR A 84 -23.38 1.18 6.03
N GLY A 85 -23.86 2.42 6.05
CA GLY A 85 -22.98 3.58 5.85
C GLY A 85 -22.61 3.82 4.39
N ALA A 86 -21.37 4.32 4.17
CA ALA A 86 -20.92 4.73 2.85
C ALA A 86 -20.59 3.53 1.95
N LYS A 87 -20.91 3.68 0.65
CA LYS A 87 -20.44 2.75 -0.37
C LYS A 87 -18.98 3.02 -0.71
N THR A 88 -18.13 2.01 -0.53
CA THR A 88 -16.68 2.17 -0.66
C THR A 88 -16.05 1.10 -1.54
N ASP A 89 -14.98 1.49 -2.25
CA ASP A 89 -13.98 0.60 -2.81
C ASP A 89 -12.90 0.37 -1.77
N ILE A 90 -12.39 -0.86 -1.72
CA ILE A 90 -11.36 -1.29 -0.78
C ILE A 90 -10.21 -1.92 -1.56
N ALA A 91 -9.00 -1.53 -1.22
CA ALA A 91 -7.77 -2.17 -1.63
C ALA A 91 -7.00 -2.60 -0.37
N VAL A 92 -6.65 -3.87 -0.28
CA VAL A 92 -5.92 -4.46 0.85
C VAL A 92 -4.71 -5.23 0.38
N ASP A 93 -3.69 -5.20 1.22
CA ASP A 93 -2.61 -6.19 1.24
C ASP A 93 -2.37 -6.54 2.72
N PRO A 94 -2.88 -7.70 3.17
CA PRO A 94 -2.73 -8.13 4.56
C PRO A 94 -1.28 -8.25 5.00
N ILE A 95 -0.35 -8.59 4.07
CA ILE A 95 1.10 -8.63 4.30
C ILE A 95 1.86 -8.12 3.08
N ASP A 96 1.99 -6.81 2.89
CA ASP A 96 2.99 -6.25 1.97
C ASP A 96 4.39 -6.64 2.46
N GLY A 97 4.96 -7.65 1.81
CA GLY A 97 6.22 -8.28 2.21
C GLY A 97 6.07 -9.64 2.91
N THR A 98 5.26 -10.57 2.38
CA THR A 98 5.10 -11.94 2.90
C THR A 98 6.43 -12.67 3.04
N THR A 99 7.33 -12.50 2.05
CA THR A 99 8.68 -13.09 2.13
C THR A 99 9.49 -12.50 3.28
N LEU A 100 9.36 -11.21 3.56
CA LEU A 100 10.04 -10.56 4.69
C LEU A 100 9.56 -11.15 6.00
N THR A 101 8.26 -11.25 6.19
CA THR A 101 7.64 -11.83 7.39
C THR A 101 8.09 -13.27 7.61
N SER A 102 7.98 -14.13 6.59
CA SER A 102 8.34 -15.56 6.73
C SER A 102 9.81 -15.78 7.05
N LEU A 103 10.71 -14.90 6.58
CA LEU A 103 12.15 -14.97 6.83
C LEU A 103 12.60 -14.15 8.06
N GLY A 104 11.69 -13.47 8.76
CA GLY A 104 12.03 -12.60 9.89
C GLY A 104 12.86 -11.37 9.49
N ARG A 105 12.67 -10.87 8.26
CA ARG A 105 13.32 -9.66 7.75
C ARG A 105 12.44 -8.44 8.02
N GLY A 106 13.05 -7.28 8.09
CA GLY A 106 12.35 -6.01 8.34
C GLY A 106 11.56 -5.47 7.15
N ASN A 107 10.71 -4.47 7.42
CA ASN A 107 9.90 -3.68 6.50
C ASN A 107 8.62 -4.35 5.96
N ALA A 108 8.10 -5.42 6.57
CA ALA A 108 6.78 -5.93 6.26
C ALA A 108 5.71 -5.10 6.99
N ILE A 109 4.64 -4.75 6.28
CA ILE A 109 3.50 -3.99 6.79
C ILE A 109 2.17 -4.60 6.36
N SER A 110 1.12 -4.41 7.14
CA SER A 110 -0.26 -4.67 6.74
C SER A 110 -0.91 -3.38 6.27
N VAL A 111 -1.59 -3.36 5.14
CA VAL A 111 -2.13 -2.12 4.56
C VAL A 111 -3.58 -2.25 4.09
N ILE A 112 -4.31 -1.13 4.18
CA ILE A 112 -5.64 -0.95 3.62
C ILE A 112 -5.81 0.46 3.08
N ALA A 113 -6.44 0.58 1.92
CA ALA A 113 -6.92 1.83 1.36
C ALA A 113 -8.44 1.75 1.12
N VAL A 114 -9.15 2.82 1.44
CA VAL A 114 -10.61 2.93 1.24
C VAL A 114 -10.93 4.25 0.56
N ALA A 115 -11.77 4.18 -0.49
CA ALA A 115 -12.23 5.35 -1.24
C ALA A 115 -13.72 5.17 -1.61
N PRO A 116 -14.44 6.22 -2.03
CA PRO A 116 -15.81 6.08 -2.52
C PRO A 116 -15.94 5.04 -3.63
N ARG A 117 -17.05 4.32 -3.66
CA ARG A 117 -17.34 3.26 -4.63
C ARG A 117 -17.11 3.69 -6.08
N GLY A 118 -16.41 2.85 -6.85
CA GLY A 118 -16.16 3.03 -8.27
C GLY A 118 -15.04 4.03 -8.56
N THR A 119 -14.17 4.37 -7.57
CA THR A 119 -13.09 5.33 -7.76
C THR A 119 -11.70 4.72 -7.78
N MET A 120 -11.52 3.49 -7.32
CA MET A 120 -10.26 2.76 -7.45
C MET A 120 -10.12 2.10 -8.82
N PHE A 121 -8.90 2.05 -9.32
CA PHE A 121 -8.56 1.38 -10.56
C PHE A 121 -8.58 -0.13 -10.36
N ASP A 122 -9.32 -0.82 -11.22
CA ASP A 122 -9.30 -2.28 -11.30
C ASP A 122 -8.20 -2.69 -12.28
N PRO A 123 -7.17 -3.44 -11.86
CA PRO A 123 -6.09 -3.87 -12.73
C PRO A 123 -6.50 -4.94 -13.76
N GLY A 124 -7.66 -5.58 -13.58
CA GLY A 124 -8.08 -6.68 -14.42
C GLY A 124 -7.02 -7.78 -14.50
N PRO A 125 -6.71 -8.28 -15.71
CA PRO A 125 -5.74 -9.37 -15.88
C PRO A 125 -4.27 -8.93 -15.75
N CYS A 126 -3.96 -7.63 -15.63
CA CYS A 126 -2.58 -7.14 -15.52
C CYS A 126 -2.10 -7.12 -14.08
N VAL A 127 -1.44 -8.20 -13.68
CA VAL A 127 -0.91 -8.37 -12.30
C VAL A 127 0.25 -7.40 -12.01
N TYR A 128 1.02 -6.97 -13.02
CA TYR A 128 2.16 -6.06 -12.86
C TYR A 128 1.98 -4.73 -13.57
N MET A 129 2.66 -3.71 -13.06
CA MET A 129 2.84 -2.41 -13.70
C MET A 129 4.28 -1.91 -13.52
N GLU A 130 4.76 -1.21 -14.52
CA GLU A 130 5.90 -0.31 -14.37
C GLU A 130 5.44 0.93 -13.62
N LYS A 131 6.24 1.43 -12.68
CA LYS A 131 5.86 2.55 -11.81
C LYS A 131 7.03 3.44 -11.45
N ILE A 132 6.72 4.72 -11.33
CA ILE A 132 7.58 5.75 -10.73
C ILE A 132 6.76 6.51 -9.69
N ALA A 133 7.33 6.74 -8.51
CA ALA A 133 6.66 7.45 -7.43
C ALA A 133 7.59 8.42 -6.72
N VAL A 134 7.05 9.58 -6.33
CA VAL A 134 7.78 10.65 -5.63
C VAL A 134 6.92 11.31 -4.57
N GLY A 135 7.58 11.91 -3.59
CA GLY A 135 6.93 12.75 -2.59
C GLY A 135 6.50 14.13 -3.12
N PRO A 136 5.85 14.94 -2.25
CA PRO A 136 5.26 16.22 -2.63
C PRO A 136 6.28 17.23 -3.16
N GLN A 137 7.55 17.15 -2.73
CA GLN A 137 8.61 18.07 -3.18
C GLN A 137 8.98 17.89 -4.66
N SER A 138 8.73 16.69 -5.21
CA SER A 138 9.06 16.33 -6.59
C SER A 138 7.83 16.09 -7.46
N LYS A 139 6.65 16.42 -6.96
CA LYS A 139 5.38 16.33 -7.71
C LYS A 139 5.41 17.20 -8.96
N GLY A 140 4.97 16.63 -10.09
CA GLY A 140 4.95 17.30 -11.40
C GLY A 140 6.30 17.32 -12.12
N LEU A 141 7.35 16.68 -11.57
CA LEU A 141 8.68 16.67 -12.16
C LEU A 141 9.00 15.36 -12.89
N ILE A 142 8.31 14.30 -12.54
CA ILE A 142 8.57 12.95 -13.06
C ILE A 142 7.80 12.66 -14.35
N SER A 143 8.36 11.75 -15.15
CA SER A 143 7.67 11.14 -16.28
C SER A 143 8.15 9.71 -16.46
N ILE A 144 7.21 8.75 -16.48
CA ILE A 144 7.51 7.34 -16.72
C ILE A 144 8.02 7.08 -18.16
N ASP A 145 7.81 8.03 -19.08
CA ASP A 145 8.31 7.98 -20.46
C ASP A 145 9.76 8.45 -20.59
N LYS A 146 10.33 9.01 -19.53
CA LYS A 146 11.73 9.45 -19.48
C LYS A 146 12.60 8.40 -18.81
N SER A 147 13.89 8.43 -19.15
CA SER A 147 14.85 7.57 -18.48
C SER A 147 14.96 7.86 -16.98
N PRO A 148 15.40 6.90 -16.16
CA PRO A 148 15.74 7.12 -14.75
C PRO A 148 16.67 8.30 -14.53
N THR A 149 17.70 8.43 -15.36
CA THR A 149 18.67 9.55 -15.30
C THR A 149 18.00 10.90 -15.50
N GLU A 150 17.13 11.04 -16.52
CA GLU A 150 16.41 12.30 -16.79
C GLU A 150 15.47 12.67 -15.63
N ASN A 151 14.81 11.68 -15.01
CA ASN A 151 13.97 11.90 -13.84
C ASN A 151 14.80 12.34 -12.62
N LEU A 152 15.94 11.68 -12.36
CA LEU A 152 16.85 12.04 -11.28
C LEU A 152 17.43 13.45 -11.44
N ASP A 153 17.82 13.82 -12.67
CA ASP A 153 18.29 15.18 -12.97
C ASP A 153 17.20 16.24 -12.72
N ALA A 154 15.96 15.95 -13.11
CA ALA A 154 14.84 16.85 -12.88
C ALA A 154 14.58 17.06 -11.39
N ILE A 155 14.58 15.98 -10.59
CA ILE A 155 14.42 16.02 -9.13
C ILE A 155 15.59 16.79 -8.48
N ALA A 156 16.83 16.45 -8.84
CA ALA A 156 18.02 17.11 -8.30
C ALA A 156 17.99 18.63 -8.53
N LYS A 157 17.70 19.04 -9.76
CA LYS A 157 17.60 20.45 -10.15
C LYS A 157 16.51 21.19 -9.36
N ALA A 158 15.34 20.60 -9.22
CA ALA A 158 14.21 21.24 -8.54
C ALA A 158 14.40 21.34 -7.03
N THR A 159 15.05 20.33 -6.42
CA THR A 159 15.32 20.31 -4.98
C THR A 159 16.62 21.03 -4.59
N GLY A 160 17.41 21.50 -5.57
CA GLY A 160 18.70 22.16 -5.33
C GLY A 160 19.78 21.21 -4.78
N ARG A 161 19.62 19.89 -4.98
CA ARG A 161 20.53 18.83 -4.52
C ARG A 161 21.34 18.26 -5.68
N GLY A 162 22.46 17.61 -5.39
CA GLY A 162 23.15 16.83 -6.40
C GLY A 162 22.48 15.47 -6.63
N VAL A 163 22.57 14.90 -7.84
CA VAL A 163 22.04 13.55 -8.11
C VAL A 163 22.62 12.52 -7.12
N ARG A 164 23.89 12.64 -6.76
CA ARG A 164 24.58 11.79 -5.77
C ARG A 164 23.97 11.82 -4.36
N ASP A 165 23.17 12.84 -4.07
CA ASP A 165 22.50 13.02 -2.78
C ASP A 165 21.07 12.47 -2.79
N LEU A 166 20.58 12.04 -3.97
CA LEU A 166 19.28 11.40 -4.13
C LEU A 166 19.38 9.90 -3.83
N THR A 167 18.28 9.35 -3.35
CA THR A 167 18.14 7.91 -3.08
C THR A 167 16.94 7.37 -3.85
N ALA A 168 17.19 6.43 -4.77
CA ALA A 168 16.16 5.67 -5.47
C ALA A 168 15.86 4.36 -4.74
N VAL A 169 14.57 4.05 -4.56
CA VAL A 169 14.11 2.74 -4.08
C VAL A 169 13.78 1.87 -5.29
N ILE A 170 14.31 0.66 -5.34
CA ILE A 170 14.10 -0.29 -6.43
C ILE A 170 13.96 -1.70 -5.85
N LEU A 171 12.97 -2.47 -6.34
CA LEU A 171 12.84 -3.89 -6.01
C LEU A 171 14.06 -4.67 -6.56
N ASP A 172 14.71 -5.46 -5.71
CA ASP A 172 15.82 -6.33 -6.08
C ASP A 172 15.31 -7.56 -6.85
N ARG A 173 15.20 -7.40 -8.16
CA ARG A 173 14.72 -8.42 -9.10
C ARG A 173 15.59 -8.40 -10.36
N ASP A 174 15.83 -9.55 -10.95
CA ASP A 174 16.61 -9.70 -12.18
C ASP A 174 16.10 -8.79 -13.33
N ARG A 175 14.77 -8.60 -13.42
CA ARG A 175 14.16 -7.72 -14.40
C ARG A 175 14.55 -6.24 -14.27
N HIS A 176 15.12 -5.84 -13.15
CA HIS A 176 15.58 -4.47 -12.88
C HIS A 176 17.09 -4.27 -13.06
N ALA A 177 17.82 -5.28 -13.55
CA ALA A 177 19.29 -5.19 -13.69
C ALA A 177 19.74 -3.97 -14.50
N GLU A 178 19.08 -3.68 -15.62
CA GLU A 178 19.37 -2.51 -16.47
C GLU A 178 19.01 -1.20 -15.77
N LEU A 179 17.83 -1.12 -15.15
CA LEU A 179 17.38 0.02 -14.34
C LEU A 179 18.38 0.33 -13.21
N ILE A 180 18.78 -0.70 -12.47
CA ILE A 180 19.73 -0.57 -11.35
C ILE A 180 21.08 -0.04 -11.86
N ASN A 181 21.55 -0.54 -12.99
CA ASN A 181 22.82 -0.08 -13.60
C ASN A 181 22.73 1.37 -14.05
N GLU A 182 21.66 1.78 -14.72
CA GLU A 182 21.45 3.16 -15.15
C GLU A 182 21.40 4.13 -13.97
N VAL A 183 20.66 3.79 -12.90
CA VAL A 183 20.61 4.62 -11.70
C VAL A 183 21.98 4.72 -11.02
N ARG A 184 22.78 3.64 -10.99
CA ARG A 184 24.17 3.68 -10.49
C ARG A 184 25.06 4.59 -11.34
N GLU A 185 24.97 4.49 -12.65
CA GLU A 185 25.74 5.32 -13.59
C GLU A 185 25.40 6.80 -13.47
N SER A 186 24.16 7.15 -13.15
CA SER A 186 23.76 8.54 -12.86
C SER A 186 24.41 9.10 -11.58
N GLY A 187 24.94 8.23 -10.72
CA GLY A 187 25.58 8.58 -9.47
C GLY A 187 24.62 8.64 -8.27
N ALA A 188 23.34 8.39 -8.43
CA ALA A 188 22.38 8.34 -7.33
C ALA A 188 22.60 7.13 -6.43
N ARG A 189 22.19 7.25 -5.17
CA ARG A 189 22.17 6.12 -4.24
C ARG A 189 20.98 5.23 -4.53
N ILE A 190 21.12 3.93 -4.32
CA ILE A 190 20.04 2.97 -4.46
C ILE A 190 19.81 2.29 -3.11
N ARG A 191 18.53 2.20 -2.74
CA ARG A 191 18.03 1.31 -1.71
C ARG A 191 17.35 0.14 -2.42
N LEU A 192 18.03 -1.02 -2.47
CA LEU A 192 17.42 -2.25 -2.97
C LEU A 192 16.55 -2.86 -1.89
N ILE A 193 15.28 -3.10 -2.21
CA ILE A 193 14.33 -3.77 -1.33
C ILE A 193 13.97 -5.13 -1.92
N PRO A 194 13.99 -6.19 -1.12
CA PRO A 194 13.65 -7.52 -1.63
C PRO A 194 12.14 -7.73 -1.81
N ASP A 195 11.30 -6.92 -1.14
CA ASP A 195 9.84 -6.97 -1.15
C ASP A 195 9.27 -5.69 -0.52
N GLY A 196 7.94 -5.45 -0.58
CA GLY A 196 7.28 -4.34 0.13
C GLY A 196 7.43 -3.00 -0.58
N ASP A 197 6.97 -2.88 -1.83
CA ASP A 197 7.09 -1.64 -2.58
C ASP A 197 6.05 -0.57 -2.22
N VAL A 198 4.99 -0.92 -1.47
CA VAL A 198 4.08 0.07 -0.88
C VAL A 198 4.83 0.91 0.17
N ALA A 199 5.54 0.27 1.10
CA ALA A 199 6.39 0.97 2.07
C ALA A 199 7.46 1.82 1.36
N GLY A 200 8.06 1.28 0.28
CA GLY A 200 9.03 2.00 -0.56
C GLY A 200 8.45 3.25 -1.23
N ALA A 201 7.22 3.21 -1.71
CA ALA A 201 6.54 4.36 -2.29
C ALA A 201 6.22 5.42 -1.22
N ILE A 202 5.73 5.03 -0.05
CA ILE A 202 5.45 5.93 1.07
C ILE A 202 6.73 6.63 1.56
N ALA A 203 7.86 5.92 1.59
CA ALA A 203 9.15 6.46 2.00
C ALA A 203 9.60 7.66 1.14
N THR A 204 9.12 7.78 -0.12
CA THR A 204 9.41 8.95 -0.97
C THR A 204 8.69 10.22 -0.51
N ALA A 205 7.60 10.09 0.23
CA ALA A 205 6.75 11.19 0.69
C ALA A 205 6.88 11.48 2.20
N THR A 206 7.74 10.73 2.90
CA THR A 206 8.05 10.89 4.32
C THR A 206 9.50 11.32 4.52
N SER A 207 9.94 11.48 5.78
CA SER A 207 11.33 11.86 6.10
C SER A 207 12.33 10.71 6.00
N ASP A 208 11.93 9.55 5.47
CA ASP A 208 12.68 8.29 5.57
C ASP A 208 13.80 8.14 4.54
N GLY A 209 14.18 9.24 3.88
CA GLY A 209 15.41 9.34 3.09
C GLY A 209 15.36 8.68 1.70
N ALA A 210 14.16 8.49 1.14
CA ALA A 210 13.96 8.12 -0.26
C ALA A 210 13.45 9.33 -1.06
N ASP A 211 13.91 9.48 -2.30
CA ASP A 211 13.50 10.58 -3.18
C ASP A 211 12.60 10.13 -4.31
N VAL A 212 12.78 8.89 -4.79
CA VAL A 212 12.00 8.32 -5.88
C VAL A 212 11.96 6.80 -5.75
N LEU A 213 10.84 6.20 -6.15
CA LEU A 213 10.73 4.77 -6.38
C LEU A 213 10.64 4.52 -7.88
N PHE A 214 11.40 3.55 -8.38
CA PHE A 214 11.33 3.05 -9.74
C PHE A 214 11.12 1.54 -9.78
N GLY A 215 10.46 1.05 -10.81
CA GLY A 215 10.51 -0.35 -11.20
C GLY A 215 9.17 -0.96 -11.55
N ILE A 216 9.20 -2.26 -11.80
CA ILE A 216 8.04 -3.08 -12.13
C ILE A 216 7.68 -3.90 -10.89
N GLY A 217 6.47 -3.69 -10.39
CA GLY A 217 5.91 -4.41 -9.24
C GLY A 217 4.43 -4.72 -9.46
N GLY A 218 3.75 -5.21 -8.46
CA GLY A 218 2.33 -5.52 -8.54
C GLY A 218 1.47 -4.30 -8.84
N THR A 219 0.49 -4.47 -9.71
CA THR A 219 -0.50 -3.42 -9.98
C THR A 219 -1.37 -3.14 -8.75
N PRO A 220 -1.81 -4.16 -7.98
CA PRO A 220 -2.49 -3.97 -6.71
C PRO A 220 -1.75 -3.02 -5.76
N GLU A 221 -0.47 -3.29 -5.51
CA GLU A 221 0.39 -2.48 -4.64
C GLU A 221 0.59 -1.06 -5.22
N GLY A 222 0.55 -0.92 -6.56
CA GLY A 222 0.55 0.38 -7.23
C GLY A 222 -0.68 1.22 -6.89
N VAL A 223 -1.88 0.64 -6.87
CA VAL A 223 -3.12 1.35 -6.51
C VAL A 223 -3.10 1.73 -5.03
N ILE A 224 -2.68 0.81 -4.15
CA ILE A 224 -2.52 1.07 -2.72
C ILE A 224 -1.49 2.20 -2.47
N SER A 225 -0.35 2.16 -3.18
CA SER A 225 0.68 3.22 -3.12
C SER A 225 0.13 4.58 -3.60
N ALA A 226 -0.65 4.60 -4.68
CA ALA A 226 -1.29 5.82 -5.17
C ALA A 226 -2.25 6.41 -4.14
N ALA A 227 -3.02 5.57 -3.44
CA ALA A 227 -3.91 5.99 -2.35
C ALA A 227 -3.12 6.64 -1.20
N ALA A 228 -2.02 6.03 -0.78
CA ALA A 228 -1.13 6.58 0.25
C ALA A 228 -0.50 7.91 -0.18
N LEU A 229 0.05 7.97 -1.40
CA LEU A 229 0.68 9.17 -1.95
C LEU A 229 -0.33 10.31 -2.11
N LYS A 230 -1.59 10.00 -2.46
CA LYS A 230 -2.66 11.00 -2.50
C LYS A 230 -2.91 11.62 -1.13
N CYS A 231 -2.84 10.84 -0.06
CA CYS A 231 -2.94 11.35 1.31
C CYS A 231 -1.73 12.21 1.71
N LEU A 232 -0.55 11.94 1.15
CA LEU A 232 0.72 12.63 1.46
C LEU A 232 1.05 13.77 0.50
N GLY A 233 0.23 13.99 -0.55
CA GLY A 233 0.46 15.02 -1.56
C GLY A 233 1.54 14.67 -2.59
N GLY A 234 1.98 13.41 -2.64
CA GLY A 234 2.94 12.90 -3.62
C GLY A 234 2.33 12.63 -4.99
N GLU A 235 3.10 12.01 -5.86
CA GLU A 235 2.70 11.62 -7.21
C GLU A 235 3.20 10.23 -7.57
N MET A 236 2.39 9.51 -8.33
CA MET A 236 2.76 8.25 -8.96
C MET A 236 2.31 8.23 -10.41
N GLN A 237 3.12 7.63 -11.26
CA GLN A 237 2.76 7.27 -12.62
C GLN A 237 3.03 5.77 -12.82
N GLY A 238 2.14 5.10 -13.57
CA GLY A 238 2.26 3.69 -13.88
C GLY A 238 1.87 3.36 -15.30
N LYS A 239 2.40 2.26 -15.83
CA LYS A 239 1.97 1.61 -17.08
C LYS A 239 1.76 0.13 -16.82
N LEU A 240 0.65 -0.42 -17.30
CA LEU A 240 0.39 -1.85 -17.20
C LEU A 240 1.48 -2.64 -17.92
N TRP A 241 2.02 -3.64 -17.23
CA TRP A 241 3.14 -4.45 -17.71
C TRP A 241 2.77 -5.94 -17.73
N PRO A 242 2.19 -6.47 -18.84
CA PRO A 242 1.85 -7.88 -18.94
C PRO A 242 3.11 -8.76 -18.93
N ARG A 243 3.13 -9.81 -18.12
CA ARG A 243 4.27 -10.72 -17.96
C ARG A 243 4.52 -11.60 -19.20
N ASN A 244 3.48 -11.82 -20.00
CA ASN A 244 3.52 -12.72 -21.15
C ASN A 244 2.47 -12.36 -22.20
N GLY A 245 2.48 -13.08 -23.33
CA GLY A 245 1.58 -12.83 -24.45
C GLY A 245 0.11 -13.10 -24.14
N SER A 246 -0.20 -14.08 -23.30
CA SER A 246 -1.58 -14.39 -22.92
C SER A 246 -2.19 -13.33 -22.01
N GLU A 247 -1.44 -12.84 -21.04
CA GLU A 247 -1.84 -11.73 -20.17
C GLU A 247 -2.01 -10.43 -20.97
N ARG A 248 -1.11 -10.17 -21.94
CA ARG A 248 -1.20 -9.06 -22.87
C ARG A 248 -2.50 -9.12 -23.70
N GLN A 249 -2.82 -10.28 -24.25
CA GLN A 249 -4.02 -10.43 -25.06
C GLN A 249 -5.27 -10.28 -24.21
N ALA A 250 -5.31 -10.89 -23.02
CA ALA A 250 -6.42 -10.77 -22.09
C ALA A 250 -6.69 -9.31 -21.68
N ALA A 251 -5.62 -8.52 -21.46
CA ALA A 251 -5.75 -7.10 -21.14
C ALA A 251 -6.33 -6.29 -22.31
N ILE A 252 -5.87 -6.57 -23.54
CA ILE A 252 -6.40 -5.91 -24.76
C ILE A 252 -7.87 -6.28 -24.96
N ASP A 253 -8.22 -7.55 -24.83
CA ASP A 253 -9.60 -8.06 -24.97
C ASP A 253 -10.54 -7.47 -23.91
N ALA A 254 -10.03 -7.19 -22.72
CA ALA A 254 -10.74 -6.49 -21.64
C ALA A 254 -10.79 -4.96 -21.82
N GLY A 255 -10.18 -4.42 -22.88
CA GLY A 255 -10.25 -2.99 -23.23
C GLY A 255 -9.21 -2.11 -22.56
N TYR A 256 -8.14 -2.70 -21.98
CA TYR A 256 -7.06 -1.92 -21.38
C TYR A 256 -6.08 -1.38 -22.44
N ASP A 257 -5.75 -0.09 -22.34
CA ASP A 257 -4.67 0.52 -23.14
C ASP A 257 -3.34 0.37 -22.40
N LEU A 258 -2.50 -0.54 -22.87
CA LEU A 258 -1.19 -0.85 -22.29
C LEU A 258 -0.14 0.26 -22.47
N ASN A 259 -0.40 1.24 -23.35
CA ASN A 259 0.50 2.37 -23.56
C ASN A 259 0.09 3.59 -22.71
N ARG A 260 -1.08 3.55 -22.10
CA ARG A 260 -1.58 4.66 -21.28
C ARG A 260 -0.74 4.83 -20.03
N VAL A 261 -0.30 6.06 -19.79
CA VAL A 261 0.23 6.46 -18.49
C VAL A 261 -0.95 6.67 -17.53
N LEU A 262 -0.95 5.90 -16.46
CA LEU A 262 -1.88 6.01 -15.35
C LEU A 262 -1.28 6.93 -14.29
N HIS A 263 -1.89 8.07 -14.05
CA HIS A 263 -1.48 8.99 -12.99
C HIS A 263 -2.15 8.63 -11.66
N THR A 264 -1.71 9.23 -10.56
CA THR A 264 -2.29 9.05 -9.23
C THR A 264 -3.82 9.17 -9.24
N ASP A 265 -4.35 10.15 -10.00
CA ASP A 265 -5.80 10.40 -10.11
C ASP A 265 -6.51 9.42 -11.05
N ASP A 266 -5.81 8.69 -11.90
CA ASP A 266 -6.37 7.56 -12.66
C ASP A 266 -6.46 6.31 -11.79
N LEU A 267 -5.45 6.09 -10.94
CA LEU A 267 -5.38 4.95 -10.03
C LEU A 267 -6.38 5.08 -8.87
N VAL A 268 -6.56 6.29 -8.33
CA VAL A 268 -7.58 6.60 -7.32
C VAL A 268 -8.21 7.96 -7.63
N ARG A 269 -9.41 7.94 -8.20
CA ARG A 269 -10.08 9.15 -8.72
C ARG A 269 -10.68 10.07 -7.66
N SER A 270 -10.90 9.57 -6.45
CA SER A 270 -11.50 10.36 -5.37
C SER A 270 -10.45 11.21 -4.64
N ASP A 271 -10.85 12.39 -4.17
CA ASP A 271 -10.07 13.21 -3.24
C ASP A 271 -10.37 12.88 -1.78
N ASP A 272 -11.27 11.96 -1.50
CA ASP A 272 -11.57 11.47 -0.16
C ASP A 272 -11.13 10.00 -0.03
N VAL A 273 -9.88 9.82 0.34
CA VAL A 273 -9.21 8.53 0.48
C VAL A 273 -8.75 8.36 1.91
N PHE A 274 -9.01 7.21 2.47
CA PHE A 274 -8.38 6.74 3.71
C PHE A 274 -7.30 5.72 3.37
N PHE A 275 -6.20 5.79 4.08
CA PHE A 275 -5.14 4.80 4.06
C PHE A 275 -4.73 4.49 5.49
N ALA A 276 -4.56 3.21 5.81
CA ALA A 276 -3.96 2.77 7.06
C ALA A 276 -2.91 1.68 6.81
N ALA A 277 -1.86 1.70 7.63
CA ALA A 277 -0.80 0.70 7.64
C ALA A 277 -0.40 0.40 9.07
N THR A 278 -0.03 -0.86 9.35
CA THR A 278 0.54 -1.29 10.64
C THR A 278 1.80 -2.11 10.39
N GLY A 279 2.87 -1.82 11.13
CA GLY A 279 4.13 -2.58 11.03
C GLY A 279 3.95 -4.02 11.50
N ILE A 280 4.37 -4.99 10.68
CA ILE A 280 4.44 -6.42 11.05
C ILE A 280 5.82 -6.72 11.60
N THR A 281 6.85 -6.38 10.84
CA THR A 281 8.26 -6.49 11.23
C THR A 281 8.88 -5.10 11.35
N ASP A 282 9.94 -4.96 12.14
CA ASP A 282 10.61 -3.67 12.32
C ASP A 282 11.02 -3.08 10.97
N GLY A 283 10.66 -1.84 10.73
CA GLY A 283 10.93 -1.15 9.47
C GLY A 283 11.28 0.33 9.64
N GLU A 284 11.71 0.94 8.55
CA GLU A 284 12.02 2.37 8.54
C GLU A 284 10.75 3.23 8.67
N LEU A 285 9.65 2.79 8.07
CA LEU A 285 8.36 3.49 8.11
C LEU A 285 7.66 3.27 9.45
N LEU A 286 7.53 2.02 9.90
CA LEU A 286 6.81 1.61 11.10
C LEU A 286 7.60 0.58 11.88
N THR A 287 7.52 0.65 13.20
CA THR A 287 8.02 -0.40 14.08
C THR A 287 7.11 -1.62 13.99
N GLY A 288 7.69 -2.81 13.95
CA GLY A 288 6.94 -4.07 13.92
C GLY A 288 6.23 -4.38 15.25
N ILE A 289 5.41 -5.42 15.21
CA ILE A 289 4.74 -5.91 16.44
C ILE A 289 5.77 -6.38 17.45
N ARG A 290 5.64 -5.89 18.67
CA ARG A 290 6.47 -6.31 19.82
C ARG A 290 5.60 -7.02 20.84
N PHE A 291 5.79 -8.32 20.98
CA PHE A 291 5.13 -9.09 22.04
C PHE A 291 5.80 -8.83 23.38
N THR A 292 4.98 -8.63 24.41
CA THR A 292 5.40 -8.39 25.80
C THR A 292 4.76 -9.41 26.73
N ALA A 293 5.15 -9.44 27.99
CA ALA A 293 4.51 -10.32 28.99
C ALA A 293 3.02 -10.01 29.22
N GLU A 294 2.59 -8.78 28.91
CA GLU A 294 1.23 -8.29 29.16
C GLU A 294 0.39 -8.23 27.87
N GLY A 295 0.98 -8.55 26.69
CA GLY A 295 0.29 -8.50 25.42
C GLY A 295 1.19 -8.14 24.24
N ALA A 296 0.82 -7.13 23.45
CA ALA A 296 1.60 -6.68 22.29
C ALA A 296 1.54 -5.15 22.14
N ILE A 297 2.51 -4.61 21.42
CA ILE A 297 2.56 -3.20 21.02
C ILE A 297 2.61 -3.16 19.50
N SER A 298 1.76 -2.35 18.88
CA SER A 298 1.74 -2.04 17.45
C SER A 298 2.09 -0.59 17.17
N ASP A 299 2.59 -0.31 15.97
CA ASP A 299 2.86 1.03 15.44
C ASP A 299 2.16 1.17 14.09
N SER A 300 1.26 2.13 13.97
CA SER A 300 0.37 2.29 12.83
C SER A 300 0.41 3.71 12.28
N LEU A 301 0.21 3.83 10.96
CA LEU A 301 0.03 5.09 10.24
C LEU A 301 -1.39 5.11 9.68
N VAL A 302 -2.12 6.22 9.89
CA VAL A 302 -3.42 6.40 9.26
C VAL A 302 -3.56 7.81 8.72
N MET A 303 -4.10 7.89 7.50
CA MET A 303 -4.17 9.13 6.75
C MET A 303 -5.53 9.30 6.09
N ARG A 304 -5.93 10.56 5.87
CA ARG A 304 -7.08 10.92 5.03
C ARG A 304 -6.72 12.05 4.09
N SER A 305 -6.88 11.87 2.80
CA SER A 305 -6.53 12.87 1.78
C SER A 305 -7.39 14.13 1.88
N LYS A 306 -8.70 14.01 2.07
CA LYS A 306 -9.66 15.13 2.18
C LYS A 306 -9.30 16.14 3.28
N SER A 307 -8.75 15.67 4.39
CA SER A 307 -8.37 16.52 5.52
C SER A 307 -6.87 16.82 5.58
N GLY A 308 -6.04 16.15 4.76
CA GLY A 308 -4.59 16.21 4.84
C GLY A 308 -4.03 15.76 6.20
N THR A 309 -4.81 14.95 6.92
CA THR A 309 -4.43 14.54 8.28
C THR A 309 -3.67 13.23 8.24
N VAL A 310 -2.49 13.23 8.82
CA VAL A 310 -1.63 12.06 9.03
C VAL A 310 -1.51 11.83 10.54
N ARG A 311 -1.72 10.59 10.99
CA ARG A 311 -1.56 10.19 12.40
C ARG A 311 -0.67 8.98 12.50
N ARG A 312 0.27 9.00 13.43
CA ARG A 312 0.99 7.82 13.90
C ARG A 312 0.40 7.40 15.22
N ILE A 313 0.13 6.11 15.38
CA ILE A 313 -0.57 5.56 16.53
C ILE A 313 0.25 4.40 17.06
N GLU A 314 0.76 4.53 18.29
CA GLU A 314 1.27 3.40 19.05
C GLU A 314 0.13 2.88 19.93
N ALA A 315 -0.16 1.59 19.84
CA ALA A 315 -1.20 0.96 20.64
C ALA A 315 -0.64 -0.19 21.46
N THR A 316 -1.10 -0.32 22.71
CA THR A 316 -0.82 -1.46 23.58
C THR A 316 -2.05 -2.36 23.63
N HIS A 317 -1.87 -3.62 23.27
CA HIS A 317 -2.92 -4.63 23.16
C HIS A 317 -2.81 -5.62 24.31
N ASN A 318 -3.91 -5.86 25.00
CA ASN A 318 -4.05 -7.01 25.89
C ASN A 318 -4.63 -8.17 25.08
N ILE A 319 -3.78 -9.14 24.72
CA ILE A 319 -4.13 -10.24 23.81
C ILE A 319 -5.26 -11.11 24.40
N ASP A 320 -5.24 -11.40 25.69
CA ASP A 320 -6.27 -12.22 26.34
C ASP A 320 -7.65 -11.57 26.17
N LYS A 321 -7.74 -10.25 26.43
CA LYS A 321 -8.99 -9.51 26.26
C LYS A 321 -9.42 -9.41 24.79
N LEU A 322 -8.47 -9.22 23.86
CA LEU A 322 -8.79 -9.21 22.43
C LEU A 322 -9.37 -10.55 21.99
N SER A 323 -8.82 -11.67 22.45
CA SER A 323 -9.31 -13.02 22.14
C SER A 323 -10.69 -13.30 22.73
N GLU A 324 -11.04 -12.71 23.87
CA GLU A 324 -12.40 -12.77 24.43
C GLU A 324 -13.40 -11.92 23.65
N PHE A 325 -12.94 -10.82 23.05
CA PHE A 325 -13.78 -9.81 22.41
C PHE A 325 -13.99 -10.06 20.91
N SER A 326 -13.07 -10.73 20.25
CA SER A 326 -13.13 -11.02 18.82
C SER A 326 -12.90 -12.51 18.55
N SER A 327 -13.40 -13.01 17.41
CA SER A 327 -13.13 -14.37 16.93
C SER A 327 -11.76 -14.50 16.23
N VAL A 328 -10.91 -13.48 16.27
CA VAL A 328 -9.56 -13.52 15.70
C VAL A 328 -8.65 -14.37 16.59
N ASP A 329 -7.91 -15.28 15.96
CA ASP A 329 -6.86 -16.03 16.65
C ASP A 329 -5.57 -15.20 16.71
N PHE A 330 -5.21 -14.76 17.90
CA PHE A 330 -3.98 -14.00 18.17
C PHE A 330 -2.91 -14.85 18.88
N THR A 331 -3.12 -16.15 19.04
CA THR A 331 -2.21 -17.04 19.84
C THR A 331 -1.11 -17.73 19.03
#